data_ac417b199a68e1387e0bfec6698f41d7
#
_entry.id   ac417b199a68e1387e0bfec6698f41d7
#
_cell.length_a   1.000
_cell.length_b   1.000
_cell.length_c   1.000
_cell.angle_alpha   90.00
_cell.angle_beta   90.00
_cell.angle_gamma   90.00
#
_symmetry.space_group_name_H-M   'P 1'
#
loop_
_entity.id
_entity.type
_entity.pdbx_description
1 polymer ?
#
loop_
_entity_poly.entity_id
_entity_poly.type
_entity_poly.pdbx_seq_one_letter_code
_entity_poly.pdbx_strand_id
1 'polypeptide(L)'
;MFLAAAFLSLACNPYEIEIPNHNGGGNTSKPGNNTGGGETEDDSYPVKYPKAGVAKTKTLLTTGFFTETKIKDGITLYQANRKMDDVTKAYQNVSVLEVDLNNEAYKINFVRTDRDSTTSVGRRYKAIAAINAAYEADASYIRVNGNNWSEVTISPDDADVSKARRFWKHEAAIVGDGKRKIGIVHGAKGQKDITNGGVQAIKIYKSLTERNLFSSAPMLIDDYDPVGTRFVPAAYDDFSISDFNVFNGEDYRRHQGVRHPRTAVALTEDNDLLFVVVDGRFSGKAEGMSARELTKFLVKHFNPQWAINMDGGGSTSMYVANHGCAINNIVNYPCNDGDGVWDQVGQRMLNTFFLVEYDE
;
A
#
# COMPACT_ATOMS: atom_id res chain seq x y z
N MET A 1 -61.02 -3.02 -10.37
CA MET A 1 -60.18 -2.20 -11.26
C MET A 1 -59.26 -1.35 -10.38
N PHE A 2 -58.09 -1.92 -10.00
CA PHE A 2 -57.09 -1.23 -9.18
C PHE A 2 -55.85 -1.03 -10.04
N LEU A 3 -55.51 0.24 -10.28
CA LEU A 3 -54.25 0.61 -10.91
C LEU A 3 -53.13 0.53 -9.87
N ALA A 4 -52.18 -0.33 -10.14
CA ALA A 4 -50.90 -0.35 -9.41
C ALA A 4 -49.96 0.66 -10.05
N ALA A 5 -49.63 1.73 -9.31
CA ALA A 5 -48.58 2.68 -9.71
C ALA A 5 -47.23 2.09 -9.34
N ALA A 6 -46.43 1.79 -10.34
CA ALA A 6 -45.03 1.42 -10.15
C ALA A 6 -44.20 2.67 -9.85
N PHE A 7 -43.72 2.79 -8.62
CA PHE A 7 -42.68 3.76 -8.29
C PHE A 7 -41.32 3.16 -8.71
N LEU A 8 -40.76 3.70 -9.79
CA LEU A 8 -39.33 3.54 -10.08
C LEU A 8 -38.57 4.46 -9.09
N SER A 9 -38.02 3.84 -8.05
CA SER A 9 -36.99 4.50 -7.26
C SER A 9 -35.69 4.44 -8.02
N LEU A 10 -35.26 5.56 -8.61
CA LEU A 10 -33.87 5.77 -8.98
C LEU A 10 -33.07 5.84 -7.67
N ALA A 11 -32.45 4.73 -7.31
CA ALA A 11 -31.44 4.71 -6.28
C ALA A 11 -30.19 5.36 -6.85
N CYS A 12 -30.00 6.64 -6.56
CA CYS A 12 -28.69 7.27 -6.71
C CYS A 12 -27.71 6.50 -5.83
N ASN A 13 -26.76 5.84 -6.43
CA ASN A 13 -25.65 5.19 -5.72
C ASN A 13 -24.75 6.30 -5.13
N PRO A 14 -24.69 6.52 -3.80
CA PRO A 14 -23.99 7.65 -3.21
C PRO A 14 -22.45 7.47 -3.18
N TYR A 15 -21.92 6.48 -3.90
CA TYR A 15 -20.51 6.09 -3.87
C TYR A 15 -19.77 6.26 -5.20
N GLU A 16 -20.39 6.84 -6.22
CA GLU A 16 -19.67 7.20 -7.43
C GLU A 16 -18.80 8.44 -7.16
N ILE A 17 -17.53 8.21 -6.91
CA ILE A 17 -16.50 9.23 -7.05
C ILE A 17 -16.26 9.33 -8.56
N GLU A 18 -16.54 10.49 -9.17
CA GLU A 18 -16.12 10.73 -10.55
C GLU A 18 -14.59 10.64 -10.60
N ILE A 19 -14.10 9.56 -11.24
CA ILE A 19 -12.68 9.39 -11.53
C ILE A 19 -12.40 10.32 -12.72
N PRO A 20 -11.39 11.20 -12.65
CA PRO A 20 -11.01 12.02 -13.81
C PRO A 20 -10.70 11.10 -15.00
N ASN A 21 -11.42 11.31 -16.09
CA ASN A 21 -11.30 10.49 -17.29
C ASN A 21 -10.07 10.95 -18.09
N HIS A 22 -8.94 10.30 -17.90
CA HIS A 22 -7.75 10.48 -18.74
C HIS A 22 -7.88 9.70 -20.04
N ASN A 23 -8.87 10.05 -20.87
CA ASN A 23 -8.91 9.64 -22.28
C ASN A 23 -8.13 10.66 -23.13
N GLY A 24 -6.81 10.52 -23.16
CA GLY A 24 -5.94 11.18 -24.11
C GLY A 24 -5.67 10.32 -25.33
N GLY A 25 -6.68 10.01 -26.14
CA GLY A 25 -6.53 9.44 -27.48
C GLY A 25 -6.23 10.55 -28.49
N GLY A 26 -4.98 10.79 -28.81
CA GLY A 26 -4.53 11.72 -29.84
C GLY A 26 -3.51 11.07 -30.76
N ASN A 27 -3.96 10.50 -31.85
CA ASN A 27 -3.16 9.99 -32.95
C ASN A 27 -2.61 11.18 -33.76
N THR A 28 -1.30 11.44 -33.76
CA THR A 28 -0.64 12.23 -34.83
C THR A 28 0.79 11.75 -35.07
N SER A 29 1.01 11.45 -36.31
CA SER A 29 2.20 11.14 -37.10
C SER A 29 3.52 11.76 -36.65
N LYS A 30 4.59 10.93 -36.74
CA LYS A 30 6.02 11.29 -36.73
C LYS A 30 6.38 12.32 -37.83
N PRO A 31 7.45 13.13 -37.58
CA PRO A 31 8.77 12.72 -38.05
C PRO A 31 9.95 13.16 -37.18
N GLY A 32 11.00 12.32 -37.22
CA GLY A 32 12.39 12.78 -37.35
C GLY A 32 13.26 13.00 -36.14
N ASN A 33 14.17 12.06 -35.91
CA ASN A 33 15.54 12.19 -35.37
C ASN A 33 15.80 13.16 -34.18
N ASN A 34 16.14 12.59 -33.03
CA ASN A 34 17.32 13.06 -32.33
C ASN A 34 17.92 11.96 -31.42
N THR A 35 19.23 11.80 -31.53
CA THR A 35 20.10 10.92 -30.79
C THR A 35 20.26 11.43 -29.35
N GLY A 36 19.73 10.68 -28.40
CA GLY A 36 20.02 10.79 -27.00
C GLY A 36 19.73 9.41 -26.39
N GLY A 37 20.78 8.75 -25.86
CA GLY A 37 20.69 7.42 -25.29
C GLY A 37 19.81 7.44 -24.04
N GLY A 38 18.50 7.28 -24.23
CA GLY A 38 17.56 6.90 -23.21
C GLY A 38 17.41 5.39 -23.27
N GLU A 39 17.60 4.70 -22.17
CA GLU A 39 17.23 3.31 -22.01
C GLU A 39 15.75 3.22 -22.43
N THR A 40 15.46 2.49 -23.50
CA THR A 40 14.10 2.15 -23.89
C THR A 40 13.58 1.20 -22.81
N GLU A 41 12.64 1.66 -21.98
CA GLU A 41 11.93 0.76 -21.07
C GLU A 41 11.37 -0.40 -21.88
N ASP A 42 11.81 -1.61 -21.54
CA ASP A 42 11.23 -2.84 -22.07
C ASP A 42 9.84 -3.00 -21.47
N ASP A 43 8.79 -2.65 -22.23
CA ASP A 43 7.40 -2.79 -21.80
C ASP A 43 7.03 -4.22 -21.41
N SER A 44 7.84 -5.22 -21.82
CA SER A 44 7.67 -6.63 -21.44
C SER A 44 8.18 -6.92 -20.02
N TYR A 45 9.07 -6.06 -19.44
CA TYR A 45 9.57 -6.28 -18.11
C TYR A 45 8.47 -6.03 -17.05
N PRO A 46 8.25 -6.97 -16.14
CA PRO A 46 7.07 -6.92 -15.27
C PRO A 46 7.13 -5.83 -14.18
N VAL A 47 8.33 -5.35 -13.85
CA VAL A 47 8.49 -4.27 -12.87
C VAL A 47 8.28 -2.92 -13.54
N LYS A 48 7.47 -2.08 -12.93
CA LYS A 48 7.21 -0.72 -13.38
C LYS A 48 7.86 0.27 -12.42
N TYR A 49 8.54 1.24 -12.98
CA TYR A 49 9.23 2.30 -12.26
C TYR A 49 8.65 3.66 -12.64
N PRO A 50 8.49 4.61 -11.69
CA PRO A 50 8.24 6.00 -12.03
C PRO A 50 9.38 6.57 -12.88
N LYS A 51 9.07 7.56 -13.71
CA LYS A 51 10.08 8.24 -14.51
C LYS A 51 10.91 9.16 -13.62
N ALA A 52 12.21 8.85 -13.47
CA ALA A 52 13.12 9.70 -12.72
C ALA A 52 13.29 11.07 -13.40
N GLY A 53 13.41 12.13 -12.60
CA GLY A 53 13.65 13.49 -13.08
C GLY A 53 12.42 14.21 -13.63
N VAL A 54 11.22 13.66 -13.48
CA VAL A 54 9.98 14.39 -13.74
C VAL A 54 9.83 15.47 -12.67
N ALA A 55 9.52 16.70 -13.10
CA ALA A 55 9.33 17.80 -12.18
C ALA A 55 8.09 17.56 -11.31
N LYS A 56 8.26 17.68 -9.99
CA LYS A 56 7.18 17.55 -9.02
C LYS A 56 6.07 18.56 -9.32
N THR A 57 4.88 18.06 -9.60
CA THR A 57 3.70 18.89 -9.84
C THR A 57 2.96 19.14 -8.55
N LYS A 58 2.27 18.14 -8.02
CA LYS A 58 1.55 18.23 -6.77
C LYS A 58 1.13 16.83 -6.32
N THR A 59 1.71 16.35 -5.26
CA THR A 59 1.34 15.03 -4.70
C THR A 59 0.00 15.10 -3.96
N LEU A 60 -0.22 16.15 -3.15
CA LEU A 60 -1.45 16.31 -2.39
C LEU A 60 -2.51 17.07 -3.20
N LEU A 61 -3.63 16.43 -3.52
CA LEU A 61 -4.72 17.01 -4.31
C LEU A 61 -5.69 17.87 -3.49
N THR A 62 -5.79 17.62 -2.18
CA THR A 62 -6.76 18.30 -1.30
C THR A 62 -6.07 19.21 -0.29
N THR A 63 -6.27 20.52 -0.41
CA THR A 63 -5.74 21.51 0.55
C THR A 63 -6.55 21.54 1.84
N GLY A 64 -5.87 21.73 2.99
CA GLY A 64 -6.53 21.93 4.28
C GLY A 64 -7.17 20.67 4.87
N PHE A 65 -6.98 19.51 4.24
CA PHE A 65 -7.46 18.23 4.77
C PHE A 65 -6.47 17.63 5.78
N PHE A 66 -5.18 17.81 5.55
CA PHE A 66 -4.10 17.32 6.39
C PHE A 66 -3.39 18.46 7.14
N THR A 67 -2.84 18.12 8.29
CA THR A 67 -1.74 18.87 8.88
C THR A 67 -0.45 18.44 8.18
N GLU A 68 0.29 19.40 7.64
CA GLU A 68 1.54 19.17 6.91
C GLU A 68 2.71 19.53 7.80
N THR A 69 3.69 18.62 7.93
CA THR A 69 4.93 18.84 8.68
C THR A 69 6.11 18.52 7.80
N LYS A 70 6.92 19.54 7.46
CA LYS A 70 8.17 19.32 6.74
C LYS A 70 9.18 18.65 7.67
N ILE A 71 9.55 17.40 7.37
CA ILE A 71 10.53 16.63 8.14
C ILE A 71 11.94 16.99 7.70
N LYS A 72 12.18 16.97 6.41
CA LYS A 72 13.42 17.36 5.74
C LYS A 72 13.08 17.97 4.38
N ASP A 73 14.09 18.44 3.66
CA ASP A 73 13.90 18.83 2.27
C ASP A 73 13.56 17.60 1.43
N GLY A 74 12.44 17.63 0.70
CA GLY A 74 11.93 16.47 -0.03
C GLY A 74 11.26 15.39 0.85
N ILE A 75 11.06 15.62 2.16
CA ILE A 75 10.31 14.70 3.03
C ILE A 75 9.26 15.46 3.82
N THR A 76 7.98 15.11 3.60
CA THR A 76 6.84 15.74 4.25
C THR A 76 5.93 14.69 4.90
N LEU A 77 5.51 14.95 6.12
CA LEU A 77 4.51 14.15 6.84
C LEU A 77 3.15 14.84 6.79
N TYR A 78 2.16 14.15 6.24
CA TYR A 78 0.75 14.56 6.21
C TYR A 78 -0.03 13.76 7.23
N GLN A 79 -0.78 14.42 8.11
CA GLN A 79 -1.60 13.76 9.12
C GLN A 79 -3.03 14.27 9.11
N ALA A 80 -4.00 13.35 9.20
CA ALA A 80 -5.41 13.67 9.34
C ALA A 80 -6.06 12.80 10.42
N ASN A 81 -6.62 13.44 11.45
CA ASN A 81 -7.45 12.78 12.47
C ASN A 81 -8.83 13.42 12.42
N ARG A 82 -9.76 12.78 11.72
CA ARG A 82 -11.09 13.37 11.49
C ARG A 82 -12.09 12.35 10.99
N LYS A 83 -13.38 12.72 11.04
CA LYS A 83 -14.41 11.99 10.32
C LYS A 83 -14.26 12.21 8.81
N MET A 84 -14.26 11.13 8.03
CA MET A 84 -14.14 11.14 6.58
C MET A 84 -15.47 10.74 5.95
N ASP A 85 -16.42 11.68 5.87
CA ASP A 85 -17.81 11.40 5.49
C ASP A 85 -17.97 10.92 4.05
N ASP A 86 -17.03 11.28 3.19
CA ASP A 86 -17.05 11.00 1.75
C ASP A 86 -16.35 9.69 1.35
N VAL A 87 -15.46 9.14 2.19
CA VAL A 87 -14.75 7.90 1.90
C VAL A 87 -15.23 6.76 2.78
N THR A 88 -15.27 6.97 4.10
CA THR A 88 -15.54 5.91 5.07
C THR A 88 -16.78 6.14 5.91
N LYS A 89 -17.31 7.36 5.96
CA LYS A 89 -18.36 7.80 6.89
C LYS A 89 -18.02 7.57 8.36
N ALA A 90 -16.73 7.44 8.69
CA ALA A 90 -16.23 7.11 10.01
C ALA A 90 -15.01 7.97 10.39
N TYR A 91 -14.69 7.99 11.69
CA TYR A 91 -13.45 8.62 12.16
C TYR A 91 -12.24 7.81 11.73
N GLN A 92 -11.24 8.51 11.21
CA GLN A 92 -9.98 7.93 10.75
C GLN A 92 -8.81 8.73 11.30
N ASN A 93 -7.72 8.04 11.58
CA ASN A 93 -6.41 8.62 11.82
C ASN A 93 -5.44 8.08 10.77
N VAL A 94 -4.91 8.98 9.96
CA VAL A 94 -4.05 8.62 8.83
C VAL A 94 -2.78 9.45 8.89
N SER A 95 -1.64 8.78 8.69
CA SER A 95 -0.34 9.42 8.49
C SER A 95 0.24 8.97 7.15
N VAL A 96 0.66 9.93 6.32
CA VAL A 96 1.30 9.70 5.04
C VAL A 96 2.64 10.42 5.04
N LEU A 97 3.73 9.67 4.88
CA LEU A 97 5.06 10.24 4.68
C LEU A 97 5.39 10.21 3.19
N GLU A 98 5.57 11.37 2.62
CA GLU A 98 6.02 11.57 1.25
C GLU A 98 7.53 11.73 1.24
N VAL A 99 8.21 11.02 0.32
CA VAL A 99 9.65 11.07 0.11
C VAL A 99 9.92 11.28 -1.38
N ASP A 100 10.54 12.39 -1.72
CA ASP A 100 11.01 12.70 -3.08
C ASP A 100 12.21 11.81 -3.42
N LEU A 101 12.02 10.80 -4.28
CA LEU A 101 13.08 9.89 -4.72
C LEU A 101 14.06 10.53 -5.72
N ASN A 102 13.76 11.74 -6.24
CA ASN A 102 14.73 12.50 -7.04
C ASN A 102 15.76 13.20 -6.15
N ASN A 103 15.50 13.33 -4.84
CA ASN A 103 16.46 13.92 -3.90
C ASN A 103 17.55 12.90 -3.55
N GLU A 104 18.76 13.15 -4.04
CA GLU A 104 19.92 12.27 -3.88
C GLU A 104 20.46 12.16 -2.44
N ALA A 105 19.97 12.98 -1.52
CA ALA A 105 20.38 12.93 -0.11
C ALA A 105 19.84 11.68 0.63
N TYR A 106 18.87 10.96 0.05
CA TYR A 106 18.17 9.88 0.73
C TYR A 106 18.19 8.57 -0.05
N LYS A 107 18.04 7.48 0.68
CA LYS A 107 17.83 6.12 0.14
C LYS A 107 16.71 5.42 0.87
N ILE A 108 16.11 4.45 0.20
CA ILE A 108 15.10 3.55 0.77
C ILE A 108 15.73 2.18 1.01
N ASN A 109 15.86 1.83 2.26
CA ASN A 109 16.44 0.56 2.66
C ASN A 109 15.33 -0.46 2.98
N PHE A 110 15.49 -1.67 2.45
CA PHE A 110 14.64 -2.83 2.74
C PHE A 110 15.33 -3.63 3.83
N VAL A 111 14.72 -3.75 4.98
CA VAL A 111 15.35 -4.38 6.14
C VAL A 111 14.57 -5.62 6.57
N ARG A 112 15.29 -6.70 6.83
CA ARG A 112 14.77 -7.90 7.48
C ARG A 112 15.48 -8.09 8.82
N THR A 113 14.71 -8.39 9.85
CA THR A 113 15.18 -8.70 11.20
C THR A 113 14.58 -10.03 11.69
N ASP A 114 15.08 -10.59 12.76
CA ASP A 114 14.48 -11.79 13.33
C ASP A 114 13.17 -11.46 14.08
N ARG A 115 13.13 -10.42 14.85
CA ARG A 115 11.91 -9.77 15.40
C ARG A 115 12.32 -8.44 16.03
N ASP A 116 11.69 -7.36 15.61
CA ASP A 116 12.04 -6.04 16.14
C ASP A 116 10.84 -5.07 16.08
N SER A 117 10.85 -3.99 16.84
CA SER A 117 9.87 -2.93 16.72
C SER A 117 10.31 -1.89 15.69
N THR A 118 9.36 -1.18 15.09
CA THR A 118 9.64 -0.10 14.13
C THR A 118 10.53 0.97 14.75
N THR A 119 10.32 1.30 16.04
CA THR A 119 11.20 2.21 16.79
C THR A 119 12.64 1.72 16.91
N SER A 120 12.81 0.45 17.29
CA SER A 120 14.14 -0.15 17.48
C SER A 120 14.92 -0.15 16.18
N VAL A 121 14.28 -0.55 15.09
CA VAL A 121 14.89 -0.57 13.76
C VAL A 121 15.22 0.86 13.32
N GLY A 122 14.28 1.81 13.42
CA GLY A 122 14.51 3.21 13.08
C GLY A 122 15.71 3.80 13.81
N ARG A 123 15.84 3.54 15.10
CA ARG A 123 16.97 4.02 15.91
C ARG A 123 18.29 3.36 15.59
N ARG A 124 18.29 2.02 15.43
CA ARG A 124 19.49 1.24 15.10
C ARG A 124 20.13 1.67 13.78
N TYR A 125 19.31 1.93 12.78
CA TYR A 125 19.75 2.38 11.47
C TYR A 125 19.89 3.91 11.36
N LYS A 126 19.60 4.66 12.44
CA LYS A 126 19.57 6.13 12.43
C LYS A 126 18.68 6.69 11.31
N ALA A 127 17.59 5.97 11.02
CA ALA A 127 16.68 6.31 9.95
C ALA A 127 15.96 7.64 10.22
N ILE A 128 15.66 8.38 9.17
CA ILE A 128 14.77 9.54 9.21
C ILE A 128 13.35 9.08 9.49
N ALA A 129 12.95 7.97 8.84
CA ALA A 129 11.67 7.32 9.07
C ALA A 129 11.78 5.80 8.88
N ALA A 130 10.86 5.06 9.50
CA ALA A 130 10.70 3.62 9.30
C ALA A 130 9.21 3.24 9.33
N ILE A 131 8.83 2.22 8.58
CA ILE A 131 7.46 1.70 8.51
C ILE A 131 7.54 0.17 8.43
N ASN A 132 6.55 -0.52 8.98
CA ASN A 132 6.41 -1.96 8.77
C ASN A 132 6.16 -2.29 7.28
N ALA A 133 6.56 -3.47 6.83
CA ALA A 133 6.51 -3.83 5.41
C ALA A 133 5.67 -5.10 5.13
N ALA A 134 6.30 -6.17 4.65
CA ALA A 134 5.63 -7.39 4.21
C ALA A 134 5.03 -8.18 5.39
N TYR A 135 4.11 -9.10 5.05
CA TYR A 135 3.70 -10.17 5.97
C TYR A 135 4.90 -11.04 6.38
N GLU A 136 4.70 -11.99 7.27
CA GLU A 136 5.75 -12.90 7.71
C GLU A 136 6.30 -13.76 6.55
N ALA A 137 7.52 -14.33 6.73
CA ALA A 137 8.23 -15.04 5.68
C ALA A 137 7.51 -16.28 5.14
N ASP A 138 6.63 -16.90 5.94
CA ASP A 138 5.76 -17.99 5.51
C ASP A 138 4.54 -17.55 4.69
N ALA A 139 4.29 -16.23 4.59
CA ALA A 139 3.15 -15.64 3.90
C ALA A 139 3.54 -14.62 2.82
N SER A 140 4.82 -14.26 2.70
CA SER A 140 5.30 -13.28 1.73
C SER A 140 6.58 -13.75 1.04
N TYR A 141 6.79 -13.34 -0.20
CA TYR A 141 8.09 -13.46 -0.85
C TYR A 141 8.97 -12.29 -0.39
N ILE A 142 10.07 -12.62 0.27
CA ILE A 142 10.98 -11.65 0.88
C ILE A 142 12.39 -11.86 0.32
N ARG A 143 12.93 -10.83 -0.32
CA ARG A 143 14.33 -10.76 -0.76
C ARG A 143 14.95 -9.48 -0.24
N VAL A 144 16.10 -9.57 0.38
CA VAL A 144 16.87 -8.44 0.92
C VAL A 144 18.32 -8.59 0.54
N ASN A 145 18.90 -7.59 -0.09
CA ASN A 145 20.29 -7.57 -0.57
C ASN A 145 20.67 -8.80 -1.42
N GLY A 146 19.74 -9.28 -2.25
CA GLY A 146 19.91 -10.44 -3.10
C GLY A 146 19.64 -11.79 -2.41
N ASN A 147 19.49 -11.81 -1.09
CA ASN A 147 19.21 -13.04 -0.33
C ASN A 147 17.70 -13.26 -0.24
N ASN A 148 17.24 -14.45 -0.61
CA ASN A 148 15.85 -14.86 -0.44
C ASN A 148 15.63 -15.37 0.98
N TRP A 149 14.67 -14.78 1.68
CA TRP A 149 14.26 -15.13 3.04
C TRP A 149 12.87 -15.75 3.10
N SER A 150 12.23 -15.91 1.94
CA SER A 150 10.89 -16.48 1.87
C SER A 150 10.90 -17.96 2.21
N GLU A 151 10.00 -18.38 3.10
CA GLU A 151 9.73 -19.76 3.44
C GLU A 151 8.57 -20.35 2.62
N VAL A 152 7.99 -19.55 1.73
CA VAL A 152 6.88 -19.98 0.88
C VAL A 152 7.36 -21.00 -0.13
N THR A 153 6.91 -22.22 0.05
CA THR A 153 7.12 -23.31 -0.91
C THR A 153 5.89 -23.48 -1.78
N ILE A 154 6.08 -23.42 -3.10
CA ILE A 154 5.04 -23.85 -4.04
C ILE A 154 5.26 -25.34 -4.25
N SER A 155 4.54 -26.17 -3.50
CA SER A 155 4.40 -27.57 -3.87
C SER A 155 3.03 -27.77 -4.49
N PRO A 156 2.93 -28.38 -5.70
CA PRO A 156 1.66 -28.82 -6.27
C PRO A 156 0.93 -29.82 -5.37
N ASP A 157 1.68 -30.53 -4.54
CA ASP A 157 1.21 -31.58 -3.62
C ASP A 157 0.96 -31.05 -2.20
N ASP A 158 1.08 -29.73 -1.96
CA ASP A 158 0.84 -29.15 -0.65
C ASP A 158 -0.66 -29.16 -0.37
N ALA A 159 -1.15 -30.32 0.11
CA ALA A 159 -2.52 -30.51 0.60
C ALA A 159 -2.83 -29.67 1.85
N ASP A 160 -1.88 -28.86 2.33
CA ASP A 160 -2.10 -27.91 3.42
C ASP A 160 -2.91 -26.72 2.93
N VAL A 161 -4.23 -26.88 2.99
CA VAL A 161 -5.22 -25.85 2.65
C VAL A 161 -4.95 -24.54 3.42
N SER A 162 -4.27 -24.58 4.57
CA SER A 162 -3.94 -23.38 5.35
C SER A 162 -2.89 -22.53 4.63
N LYS A 163 -1.91 -23.14 3.99
CA LYS A 163 -0.89 -22.44 3.19
C LYS A 163 -1.46 -21.94 1.86
N ALA A 164 -2.27 -22.74 1.17
CA ALA A 164 -2.95 -22.34 -0.05
C ALA A 164 -3.82 -21.08 0.15
N ARG A 165 -4.43 -20.95 1.33
CA ARG A 165 -5.24 -19.78 1.69
C ARG A 165 -4.46 -18.48 1.78
N ARG A 166 -3.13 -18.51 1.79
CA ARG A 166 -2.26 -17.33 1.90
C ARG A 166 -1.66 -16.88 0.56
N PHE A 167 -1.80 -17.66 -0.51
CA PHE A 167 -1.22 -17.31 -1.82
C PHE A 167 -1.70 -15.96 -2.36
N TRP A 168 -2.89 -15.51 -2.00
CA TRP A 168 -3.36 -14.19 -2.37
C TRP A 168 -2.47 -13.05 -1.84
N LYS A 169 -1.67 -13.27 -0.79
CA LYS A 169 -0.72 -12.29 -0.21
C LYS A 169 0.50 -12.04 -1.11
N HIS A 170 0.58 -12.70 -2.25
CA HIS A 170 1.63 -12.51 -3.24
C HIS A 170 1.16 -11.77 -4.50
N GLU A 171 -0.03 -11.17 -4.49
CA GLU A 171 -0.63 -10.53 -5.68
C GLU A 171 0.31 -9.53 -6.35
N ALA A 172 0.96 -8.68 -5.55
CA ALA A 172 1.90 -7.69 -6.03
C ALA A 172 3.15 -7.63 -5.15
N ALA A 173 4.16 -6.89 -5.59
CA ALA A 173 5.36 -6.65 -4.81
C ALA A 173 5.93 -5.25 -5.05
N ILE A 174 6.58 -4.72 -4.00
CA ILE A 174 7.46 -3.57 -4.09
C ILE A 174 8.90 -4.07 -4.23
N VAL A 175 9.66 -3.47 -5.14
CA VAL A 175 11.06 -3.83 -5.40
C VAL A 175 11.95 -2.60 -5.32
N GLY A 176 13.24 -2.82 -5.07
CA GLY A 176 14.19 -1.70 -5.01
C GLY A 176 15.64 -2.13 -5.09
N ASP A 177 16.49 -1.16 -5.45
CA ASP A 177 17.95 -1.34 -5.50
C ASP A 177 18.64 -1.14 -4.14
N GLY A 178 17.89 -0.70 -3.12
CA GLY A 178 18.42 -0.31 -1.81
C GLY A 178 18.93 1.13 -1.79
N LYS A 179 18.61 1.91 -2.82
CA LYS A 179 18.85 3.35 -2.94
C LYS A 179 17.53 4.07 -3.26
N ARG A 180 17.38 4.61 -4.46
CA ARG A 180 16.22 5.43 -4.86
C ARG A 180 15.36 4.81 -5.97
N LYS A 181 15.89 3.80 -6.65
CA LYS A 181 15.12 3.13 -7.70
C LYS A 181 14.14 2.17 -7.06
N ILE A 182 12.91 2.61 -6.88
CA ILE A 182 11.79 1.86 -6.31
C ILE A 182 10.78 1.60 -7.41
N GLY A 183 10.36 0.36 -7.55
CA GLY A 183 9.36 -0.07 -8.53
C GLY A 183 8.31 -0.97 -7.91
N ILE A 184 7.28 -1.23 -8.68
CA ILE A 184 6.19 -2.12 -8.29
C ILE A 184 5.97 -3.16 -9.38
N VAL A 185 5.52 -4.35 -8.99
CA VAL A 185 5.15 -5.42 -9.91
C VAL A 185 3.80 -5.99 -9.50
N HIS A 186 2.84 -5.97 -10.42
CA HIS A 186 1.55 -6.63 -10.25
C HIS A 186 1.68 -8.08 -10.78
N GLY A 187 2.25 -8.96 -9.95
CA GLY A 187 2.62 -10.33 -10.34
C GLY A 187 1.42 -11.21 -10.69
N ALA A 188 0.25 -10.95 -10.11
CA ALA A 188 -0.99 -11.68 -10.41
C ALA A 188 -1.86 -10.98 -11.47
N LYS A 189 -1.35 -9.97 -12.18
CA LYS A 189 -2.12 -9.21 -13.18
C LYS A 189 -2.78 -10.13 -14.20
N GLY A 190 -4.09 -9.93 -14.44
CA GLY A 190 -4.86 -10.72 -15.38
C GLY A 190 -5.31 -12.10 -14.88
N GLN A 191 -4.92 -12.52 -13.69
CA GLN A 191 -5.37 -13.78 -13.10
C GLN A 191 -6.77 -13.61 -12.48
N LYS A 192 -7.67 -14.55 -12.83
CA LYS A 192 -9.04 -14.55 -12.30
C LYS A 192 -9.16 -15.27 -10.95
N ASP A 193 -8.31 -16.26 -10.73
CA ASP A 193 -8.23 -17.00 -9.48
C ASP A 193 -7.10 -16.43 -8.63
N ILE A 194 -7.44 -15.94 -7.45
CA ILE A 194 -6.49 -15.23 -6.60
C ILE A 194 -5.39 -16.14 -6.03
N THR A 195 -5.68 -17.45 -5.85
CA THR A 195 -4.70 -18.43 -5.40
C THR A 195 -3.72 -18.74 -6.50
N ASN A 196 -4.20 -19.04 -7.71
CA ASN A 196 -3.37 -19.24 -8.88
C ASN A 196 -2.59 -17.99 -9.26
N GLY A 197 -3.19 -16.83 -9.08
CA GLY A 197 -2.53 -15.53 -9.24
C GLY A 197 -1.29 -15.41 -8.37
N GLY A 198 -1.40 -15.74 -7.09
CA GLY A 198 -0.26 -15.75 -6.16
C GLY A 198 0.83 -16.73 -6.56
N VAL A 199 0.48 -17.92 -7.06
CA VAL A 199 1.47 -18.89 -7.56
C VAL A 199 2.22 -18.35 -8.79
N GLN A 200 1.54 -17.71 -9.73
CA GLN A 200 2.18 -17.10 -10.90
C GLN A 200 3.08 -15.91 -10.48
N ALA A 201 2.60 -15.08 -9.58
CA ALA A 201 3.38 -13.97 -9.02
C ALA A 201 4.71 -14.43 -8.42
N ILE A 202 4.72 -15.49 -7.62
CA ILE A 202 5.95 -16.04 -7.04
C ILE A 202 6.93 -16.52 -8.13
N LYS A 203 6.44 -17.11 -9.23
CA LYS A 203 7.30 -17.49 -10.36
C LYS A 203 7.96 -16.27 -10.99
N ILE A 204 7.20 -15.18 -11.17
CA ILE A 204 7.73 -13.90 -11.65
C ILE A 204 8.80 -13.39 -10.67
N TYR A 205 8.51 -13.33 -9.37
CA TYR A 205 9.46 -12.82 -8.36
C TYR A 205 10.78 -13.60 -8.33
N LYS A 206 10.73 -14.91 -8.58
CA LYS A 206 11.93 -15.75 -8.69
C LYS A 206 12.80 -15.40 -9.89
N SER A 207 12.21 -14.93 -10.98
CA SER A 207 12.95 -14.53 -12.20
C SER A 207 13.49 -13.11 -12.18
N LEU A 208 13.03 -12.26 -11.24
CA LEU A 208 13.46 -10.88 -11.13
C LEU A 208 14.88 -10.78 -10.60
N THR A 209 15.61 -9.76 -11.09
CA THR A 209 17.01 -9.48 -10.74
C THR A 209 17.15 -8.44 -9.62
N GLU A 210 16.07 -7.76 -9.26
CA GLU A 210 16.05 -6.76 -8.19
C GLU A 210 16.56 -7.33 -6.88
N ARG A 211 17.46 -6.59 -6.22
CA ARG A 211 18.12 -7.02 -5.00
C ARG A 211 17.19 -7.11 -3.80
N ASN A 212 16.16 -6.27 -3.79
CA ASN A 212 15.18 -6.21 -2.72
C ASN A 212 13.78 -6.37 -3.29
N LEU A 213 12.95 -7.16 -2.60
CA LEU A 213 11.58 -7.43 -2.97
C LEU A 213 10.78 -7.84 -1.75
N PHE A 214 9.64 -7.16 -1.54
CA PHE A 214 8.62 -7.54 -0.57
C PHE A 214 7.29 -7.72 -1.28
N SER A 215 6.77 -8.95 -1.31
CA SER A 215 5.42 -9.20 -1.84
C SER A 215 4.34 -8.90 -0.81
N SER A 216 3.18 -8.51 -1.29
CA SER A 216 1.99 -8.24 -0.48
C SER A 216 0.70 -8.22 -1.32
N ALA A 217 -0.43 -7.89 -0.68
CA ALA A 217 -1.73 -7.74 -1.31
C ALA A 217 -2.71 -6.90 -0.46
N PRO A 218 -3.73 -6.34 -1.13
CA PRO A 218 -3.95 -6.30 -2.57
C PRO A 218 -3.12 -5.22 -3.26
N MET A 219 -2.97 -5.34 -4.57
CA MET A 219 -2.70 -4.19 -5.41
C MET A 219 -3.86 -3.21 -5.27
N LEU A 220 -3.59 -1.97 -4.91
CA LEU A 220 -4.63 -0.95 -4.70
C LEU A 220 -4.85 -0.12 -5.96
N ILE A 221 -3.77 0.30 -6.59
CA ILE A 221 -3.78 1.10 -7.81
C ILE A 221 -2.71 0.56 -8.76
N ASP A 222 -3.09 0.28 -10.02
CA ASP A 222 -2.21 -0.24 -11.06
C ASP A 222 -2.27 0.67 -12.28
N ASP A 223 -1.29 1.54 -12.44
CA ASP A 223 -1.23 2.56 -13.50
C ASP A 223 -2.51 3.42 -13.54
N TYR A 224 -2.81 4.07 -12.40
CA TYR A 224 -4.02 4.84 -12.13
C TYR A 224 -5.35 4.07 -12.10
N ASP A 225 -5.37 2.78 -12.47
CA ASP A 225 -6.58 1.95 -12.33
C ASP A 225 -6.77 1.54 -10.86
N PRO A 226 -7.87 1.92 -10.18
CA PRO A 226 -8.13 1.64 -8.78
C PRO A 226 -8.58 0.17 -8.56
N VAL A 227 -7.71 -0.78 -8.90
CA VAL A 227 -7.99 -2.23 -8.85
C VAL A 227 -8.38 -2.73 -7.46
N GLY A 228 -7.87 -2.10 -6.40
CA GLY A 228 -8.21 -2.44 -5.01
C GLY A 228 -9.68 -2.21 -4.65
N THR A 229 -10.41 -1.40 -5.42
CA THR A 229 -11.86 -1.27 -5.26
C THR A 229 -12.62 -2.51 -5.70
N ARG A 230 -12.00 -3.37 -6.50
CA ARG A 230 -12.54 -4.59 -7.09
C ARG A 230 -11.90 -5.87 -6.55
N PHE A 231 -11.01 -5.76 -5.56
CA PHE A 231 -10.31 -6.92 -4.99
C PHE A 231 -11.29 -7.93 -4.37
N VAL A 232 -12.30 -7.45 -3.65
CA VAL A 232 -13.43 -8.28 -3.23
C VAL A 232 -14.41 -8.38 -4.39
N PRO A 233 -14.82 -9.59 -4.82
CA PRO A 233 -15.72 -9.78 -5.95
C PRO A 233 -17.03 -8.99 -5.83
N ALA A 234 -17.59 -8.55 -6.96
CA ALA A 234 -18.84 -7.79 -7.04
C ALA A 234 -20.05 -8.49 -6.38
N ALA A 235 -20.02 -9.83 -6.29
CA ALA A 235 -21.05 -10.60 -5.55
C ALA A 235 -21.20 -10.20 -4.08
N TYR A 236 -20.24 -9.46 -3.53
CA TYR A 236 -20.23 -8.97 -2.16
C TYR A 236 -20.36 -7.44 -2.06
N ASP A 237 -20.78 -6.77 -3.12
CA ASP A 237 -20.92 -5.30 -3.13
C ASP A 237 -21.99 -4.80 -2.14
N ASP A 238 -23.01 -5.62 -1.87
CA ASP A 238 -24.07 -5.32 -0.89
C ASP A 238 -23.65 -5.64 0.54
N PHE A 239 -22.50 -6.26 0.76
CA PHE A 239 -22.03 -6.57 2.10
C PHE A 239 -21.67 -5.29 2.86
N SER A 240 -22.23 -5.15 4.06
CA SER A 240 -21.71 -4.20 5.04
C SER A 240 -20.32 -4.66 5.53
N ILE A 241 -19.57 -3.75 6.15
CA ILE A 241 -18.23 -4.08 6.71
C ILE A 241 -18.30 -5.29 7.67
N SER A 242 -19.38 -5.40 8.47
CA SER A 242 -19.54 -6.48 9.43
C SER A 242 -19.87 -7.84 8.79
N ASP A 243 -20.49 -7.86 7.60
CA ASP A 243 -20.92 -9.09 6.93
C ASP A 243 -19.72 -9.94 6.51
N PHE A 244 -18.57 -9.31 6.23
CA PHE A 244 -17.33 -10.02 5.93
C PHE A 244 -16.78 -10.85 7.09
N ASN A 245 -17.25 -10.67 8.32
CA ASN A 245 -16.84 -11.48 9.46
C ASN A 245 -17.33 -12.94 9.42
N VAL A 246 -18.21 -13.30 8.49
CA VAL A 246 -18.62 -14.69 8.26
C VAL A 246 -17.48 -15.56 7.68
N PHE A 247 -16.49 -14.94 7.04
CA PHE A 247 -15.36 -15.64 6.47
C PHE A 247 -14.24 -15.87 7.51
N ASN A 248 -13.39 -16.87 7.24
CA ASN A 248 -12.21 -17.14 8.04
C ASN A 248 -11.24 -15.93 8.02
N GLY A 249 -10.46 -15.74 9.09
CA GLY A 249 -9.52 -14.62 9.22
C GLY A 249 -8.45 -14.54 8.12
N GLU A 250 -8.05 -15.69 7.56
CA GLU A 250 -7.10 -15.78 6.45
C GLU A 250 -7.77 -15.73 5.06
N ASP A 251 -9.10 -15.62 4.99
CA ASP A 251 -9.81 -15.44 3.73
C ASP A 251 -9.61 -14.00 3.23
N TYR A 252 -9.19 -13.87 1.97
CA TYR A 252 -8.94 -12.55 1.36
C TYR A 252 -10.18 -11.63 1.38
N ARG A 253 -11.38 -12.21 1.25
CA ARG A 253 -12.64 -11.44 1.30
C ARG A 253 -12.81 -10.75 2.64
N ARG A 254 -12.61 -11.49 3.73
CA ARG A 254 -12.65 -10.91 5.07
C ARG A 254 -11.50 -9.95 5.29
N HIS A 255 -10.27 -10.38 4.99
CA HIS A 255 -9.07 -9.59 5.26
C HIS A 255 -9.10 -8.24 4.56
N GLN A 256 -9.65 -8.17 3.36
CA GLN A 256 -9.71 -6.95 2.57
C GLN A 256 -11.06 -6.22 2.66
N GLY A 257 -12.16 -6.92 2.94
CA GLY A 257 -13.49 -6.34 3.06
C GLY A 257 -13.73 -5.60 4.37
N VAL A 258 -13.15 -6.06 5.49
CA VAL A 258 -13.34 -5.41 6.80
C VAL A 258 -12.41 -4.21 6.98
N ARG A 259 -12.81 -3.30 7.89
CA ARG A 259 -11.94 -2.22 8.34
C ARG A 259 -10.88 -2.76 9.29
N HIS A 260 -9.62 -2.45 8.96
CA HIS A 260 -8.44 -2.75 9.77
C HIS A 260 -7.48 -1.56 9.77
N PRO A 261 -6.55 -1.48 10.73
CA PRO A 261 -5.34 -0.69 10.51
C PRO A 261 -4.65 -1.16 9.23
N ARG A 262 -4.17 -0.22 8.42
CA ARG A 262 -3.56 -0.51 7.13
C ARG A 262 -2.18 0.13 7.03
N THR A 263 -1.30 -0.56 6.35
CA THR A 263 -0.05 -0.01 5.84
C THR A 263 -0.09 -0.15 4.32
N ALA A 264 0.31 0.90 3.61
CA ALA A 264 0.43 0.86 2.16
C ALA A 264 1.67 1.63 1.70
N VAL A 265 2.13 1.26 0.50
CA VAL A 265 3.20 1.97 -0.22
C VAL A 265 2.65 2.39 -1.57
N ALA A 266 2.90 3.63 -1.96
CA ALA A 266 2.47 4.13 -3.26
C ALA A 266 3.59 4.91 -3.95
N LEU A 267 3.53 4.96 -5.28
CA LEU A 267 4.47 5.67 -6.14
C LEU A 267 3.70 6.63 -7.03
N THR A 268 4.14 7.88 -7.06
CA THR A 268 3.59 8.91 -7.94
C THR A 268 4.33 8.96 -9.28
N GLU A 269 3.74 9.59 -10.28
CA GLU A 269 4.34 9.77 -11.60
C GLU A 269 5.65 10.60 -11.54
N ASP A 270 5.71 11.55 -10.62
CA ASP A 270 6.86 12.45 -10.41
C ASP A 270 7.90 11.87 -9.43
N ASN A 271 7.84 10.54 -9.22
CA ASN A 271 8.80 9.78 -8.46
C ASN A 271 8.84 10.08 -6.95
N ASP A 272 7.68 10.39 -6.36
CA ASP A 272 7.54 10.40 -4.92
C ASP A 272 7.12 9.01 -4.40
N LEU A 273 7.71 8.61 -3.29
CA LEU A 273 7.30 7.44 -2.52
C LEU A 273 6.39 7.88 -1.37
N LEU A 274 5.21 7.29 -1.28
CA LEU A 274 4.28 7.51 -0.18
C LEU A 274 4.27 6.29 0.74
N PHE A 275 4.64 6.48 1.99
CA PHE A 275 4.39 5.53 3.06
C PHE A 275 3.12 5.91 3.79
N VAL A 276 2.13 5.02 3.80
CA VAL A 276 0.79 5.28 4.31
C VAL A 276 0.48 4.36 5.46
N VAL A 277 0.08 4.92 6.60
CA VAL A 277 -0.48 4.15 7.72
C VAL A 277 -1.85 4.71 8.08
N VAL A 278 -2.80 3.80 8.25
CA VAL A 278 -4.15 4.07 8.73
C VAL A 278 -4.35 3.34 10.03
N ASP A 279 -4.62 4.05 11.11
CA ASP A 279 -4.95 3.42 12.38
C ASP A 279 -6.35 2.81 12.34
N GLY A 280 -6.60 1.87 13.22
CA GLY A 280 -7.90 1.22 13.28
C GLY A 280 -8.13 0.45 14.56
N ARG A 281 -9.33 -0.15 14.70
CA ARG A 281 -9.79 -0.87 15.89
C ARG A 281 -10.05 0.01 17.12
N PHE A 282 -10.11 1.33 16.94
CA PHE A 282 -10.44 2.29 17.99
C PHE A 282 -11.76 2.97 17.63
N SER A 283 -12.86 2.42 18.16
CA SER A 283 -14.22 2.91 17.87
C SER A 283 -14.36 4.40 18.18
N GLY A 284 -14.94 5.15 17.24
CA GLY A 284 -15.16 6.58 17.36
C GLY A 284 -13.88 7.46 17.31
N LYS A 285 -12.69 6.86 17.13
CA LYS A 285 -11.40 7.58 17.00
C LYS A 285 -10.68 7.25 15.70
N ALA A 286 -10.51 5.95 15.42
CA ALA A 286 -9.92 5.41 14.21
C ALA A 286 -10.51 4.02 13.94
N GLU A 287 -11.46 3.96 13.02
CA GLU A 287 -12.15 2.72 12.68
C GLU A 287 -11.29 1.80 11.79
N GLY A 288 -10.33 2.37 11.07
CA GLY A 288 -9.58 1.71 10.02
C GLY A 288 -10.27 1.76 8.67
N MET A 289 -9.64 1.19 7.65
CA MET A 289 -10.16 1.16 6.28
C MET A 289 -10.19 -0.26 5.73
N SER A 290 -11.21 -0.57 4.92
CA SER A 290 -11.17 -1.70 3.99
C SER A 290 -10.22 -1.38 2.82
N ALA A 291 -9.83 -2.38 2.03
CA ALA A 291 -8.99 -2.14 0.86
C ALA A 291 -9.66 -1.18 -0.14
N ARG A 292 -10.98 -1.33 -0.35
CA ARG A 292 -11.79 -0.43 -1.19
C ARG A 292 -11.76 1.01 -0.69
N GLU A 293 -11.93 1.23 0.61
CA GLU A 293 -11.90 2.55 1.22
C GLU A 293 -10.50 3.18 1.13
N LEU A 294 -9.45 2.41 1.41
CA LEU A 294 -8.07 2.88 1.28
C LEU A 294 -7.71 3.27 -0.16
N THR A 295 -8.14 2.47 -1.13
CA THR A 295 -7.95 2.80 -2.56
C THR A 295 -8.64 4.12 -2.91
N LYS A 296 -9.91 4.29 -2.52
CA LYS A 296 -10.65 5.55 -2.74
C LYS A 296 -9.98 6.75 -2.05
N PHE A 297 -9.48 6.55 -0.84
CA PHE A 297 -8.75 7.58 -0.11
C PHE A 297 -7.49 8.02 -0.87
N LEU A 298 -6.68 7.05 -1.34
CA LEU A 298 -5.45 7.34 -2.10
C LEU A 298 -5.75 8.07 -3.41
N VAL A 299 -6.72 7.60 -4.19
CA VAL A 299 -7.14 8.27 -5.44
C VAL A 299 -7.58 9.71 -5.17
N LYS A 300 -8.40 9.92 -4.15
CA LYS A 300 -8.96 11.24 -3.84
C LYS A 300 -7.91 12.26 -3.40
N HIS A 301 -6.96 11.84 -2.58
CA HIS A 301 -6.07 12.79 -1.91
C HIS A 301 -4.69 12.88 -2.55
N PHE A 302 -4.20 11.81 -3.16
CA PHE A 302 -2.84 11.73 -3.72
C PHE A 302 -2.80 11.31 -5.18
N ASN A 303 -3.79 10.52 -5.65
CA ASN A 303 -3.87 9.94 -6.98
C ASN A 303 -2.52 9.36 -7.49
N PRO A 304 -1.90 8.44 -6.72
CA PRO A 304 -0.63 7.87 -7.12
C PRO A 304 -0.80 6.98 -8.36
N GLN A 305 0.25 6.81 -9.13
CA GLN A 305 0.23 5.93 -10.31
C GLN A 305 0.12 4.46 -9.90
N TRP A 306 0.83 4.06 -8.84
CA TRP A 306 0.75 2.70 -8.29
C TRP A 306 0.60 2.73 -6.78
N ALA A 307 -0.09 1.75 -6.23
CA ALA A 307 -0.17 1.54 -4.79
C ALA A 307 -0.39 0.07 -4.43
N ILE A 308 0.24 -0.39 -3.37
CA ILE A 308 0.11 -1.74 -2.83
C ILE A 308 -0.15 -1.68 -1.32
N ASN A 309 -1.09 -2.51 -0.84
CA ASN A 309 -1.29 -2.72 0.58
C ASN A 309 -0.21 -3.66 1.13
N MET A 310 0.34 -3.31 2.27
CA MET A 310 1.33 -4.10 3.00
C MET A 310 0.70 -4.79 4.22
N ASP A 311 1.52 -5.42 5.10
CA ASP A 311 0.99 -5.97 6.34
C ASP A 311 0.37 -4.87 7.20
N GLY A 312 -0.82 -5.16 7.70
CA GLY A 312 -1.64 -4.23 8.46
C GLY A 312 -1.99 -4.74 9.85
N GLY A 313 -3.15 -4.31 10.35
CA GLY A 313 -3.61 -4.71 11.67
C GLY A 313 -2.68 -4.24 12.79
N GLY A 314 -2.33 -5.13 13.71
CA GLY A 314 -1.40 -4.82 14.80
C GLY A 314 0.03 -4.52 14.36
N SER A 315 0.39 -4.81 13.10
CA SER A 315 1.71 -4.52 12.55
C SER A 315 1.87 -3.06 12.11
N THR A 316 0.76 -2.35 11.86
CA THR A 316 0.76 -0.98 11.36
C THR A 316 1.48 -0.03 12.31
N SER A 317 2.65 0.47 11.92
CA SER A 317 3.42 1.43 12.71
C SER A 317 4.37 2.24 11.84
N MET A 318 4.46 3.55 12.12
CA MET A 318 5.36 4.50 11.46
C MET A 318 6.18 5.27 12.50
N TYR A 319 7.48 5.16 12.38
CA TYR A 319 8.48 5.91 13.12
C TYR A 319 8.95 7.11 12.27
N VAL A 320 9.03 8.29 12.85
CA VAL A 320 9.66 9.47 12.25
C VAL A 320 10.55 10.12 13.29
N ALA A 321 11.84 10.20 13.04
CA ALA A 321 12.83 10.69 13.98
C ALA A 321 12.48 12.08 14.51
N ASN A 322 12.47 12.24 15.82
CA ASN A 322 12.14 13.48 16.55
C ASN A 322 10.68 13.98 16.36
N HIS A 323 9.77 13.12 15.91
CA HIS A 323 8.36 13.45 15.74
C HIS A 323 7.47 12.40 16.44
N GLY A 324 6.21 12.73 16.65
CA GLY A 324 5.24 11.86 17.33
C GLY A 324 5.49 11.72 18.82
N CYS A 325 5.34 10.51 19.35
CA CYS A 325 5.51 10.22 20.76
C CYS A 325 6.96 10.42 21.22
N ALA A 326 7.17 11.20 22.28
CA ALA A 326 8.50 11.55 22.78
C ALA A 326 9.35 10.33 23.22
N ILE A 327 8.71 9.23 23.59
CA ILE A 327 9.40 8.02 24.07
C ILE A 327 9.95 7.19 22.90
N ASN A 328 9.20 7.07 21.78
CA ASN A 328 9.48 6.10 20.73
C ASN A 328 9.46 6.67 19.30
N ASN A 329 9.10 7.94 19.13
CA ASN A 329 8.99 8.62 17.83
C ASN A 329 7.98 7.95 16.86
N ILE A 330 6.96 7.27 17.40
CA ILE A 330 5.84 6.75 16.62
C ILE A 330 4.83 7.88 16.37
N VAL A 331 4.41 8.04 15.12
CA VAL A 331 3.50 9.12 14.71
C VAL A 331 2.04 8.67 14.57
N ASN A 332 1.78 7.37 14.53
CA ASN A 332 0.45 6.77 14.50
C ASN A 332 0.10 6.11 15.85
N TYR A 333 -1.03 5.41 15.94
CA TYR A 333 -1.53 4.73 17.15
C TYR A 333 -1.61 3.22 16.92
N PRO A 334 -0.52 2.46 17.14
CA PRO A 334 -0.52 1.01 16.98
C PRO A 334 -1.49 0.33 17.94
N CYS A 335 -2.10 -0.79 17.50
CA CYS A 335 -3.14 -1.48 18.27
C CYS A 335 -2.79 -2.93 18.62
N ASN A 336 -1.50 -3.26 18.76
CA ASN A 336 -1.10 -4.67 18.96
C ASN A 336 -1.25 -5.18 20.38
N ASP A 337 -1.12 -4.35 21.38
CA ASP A 337 -1.19 -4.71 22.79
C ASP A 337 -2.58 -5.22 23.23
N GLY A 338 -3.61 -4.93 22.44
CA GLY A 338 -4.96 -5.44 22.67
C GLY A 338 -5.67 -4.85 23.88
N ASP A 339 -5.07 -3.86 24.54
CA ASP A 339 -5.65 -3.17 25.70
C ASP A 339 -6.72 -2.14 25.33
N GLY A 340 -6.83 -1.83 24.02
CA GLY A 340 -7.78 -0.83 23.51
C GLY A 340 -7.41 0.61 23.88
N VAL A 341 -6.22 0.84 24.39
CA VAL A 341 -5.75 2.18 24.76
C VAL A 341 -5.37 2.95 23.51
N TRP A 342 -5.85 4.18 23.43
CA TRP A 342 -5.52 5.12 22.36
C TRP A 342 -4.22 5.83 22.69
N ASP A 343 -3.10 5.15 22.46
CA ASP A 343 -1.75 5.70 22.66
C ASP A 343 -0.80 5.30 21.53
N GLN A 344 0.44 5.75 21.58
CA GLN A 344 1.44 5.51 20.53
C GLN A 344 2.48 4.44 20.94
N VAL A 345 2.14 3.54 21.88
CA VAL A 345 3.11 2.61 22.48
C VAL A 345 3.01 1.20 21.94
N GLY A 346 1.83 0.71 21.63
CA GLY A 346 1.51 -0.69 21.34
C GLY A 346 2.08 -1.25 20.01
N GLN A 347 3.38 -1.19 19.80
CA GLN A 347 4.03 -1.72 18.59
C GLN A 347 4.19 -3.23 18.62
N ARG A 348 3.96 -3.88 17.48
CA ARG A 348 4.28 -5.29 17.28
C ARG A 348 5.75 -5.49 16.93
N MET A 349 6.31 -6.61 17.36
CA MET A 349 7.62 -7.10 16.93
C MET A 349 7.49 -7.78 15.56
N LEU A 350 8.22 -7.30 14.56
CA LEU A 350 8.07 -7.64 13.15
C LEU A 350 9.39 -8.06 12.51
N ASN A 351 9.31 -8.62 11.30
CA ASN A 351 10.49 -9.11 10.58
C ASN A 351 10.93 -8.18 9.44
N THR A 352 10.05 -7.36 8.88
CA THR A 352 10.34 -6.57 7.68
C THR A 352 9.94 -5.10 7.83
N PHE A 353 10.81 -4.22 7.29
CA PHE A 353 10.64 -2.78 7.37
C PHE A 353 11.14 -2.09 6.09
N PHE A 354 10.53 -0.93 5.78
CA PHE A 354 11.14 0.08 4.91
C PHE A 354 11.71 1.20 5.78
N LEU A 355 12.88 1.68 5.42
CA LEU A 355 13.53 2.79 6.08
C LEU A 355 13.88 3.89 5.08
N VAL A 356 13.72 5.13 5.51
CA VAL A 356 14.27 6.31 4.83
C VAL A 356 15.54 6.70 5.57
N GLU A 357 16.67 6.65 4.89
CA GLU A 357 18.00 6.93 5.45
C GLU A 357 18.70 8.01 4.62
N TYR A 358 19.74 8.63 5.17
CA TYR A 358 20.67 9.42 4.37
C TYR A 358 21.47 8.49 3.46
N ASP A 359 21.69 8.89 2.22
CA ASP A 359 22.59 8.21 1.27
C ASP A 359 23.99 8.80 1.46
N GLU A 360 24.76 8.21 2.41
CA GLU A 360 26.13 8.61 2.76
C GLU A 360 27.16 8.04 1.78
#